data_b9e40a2b7a83323dc734b8a4b6d5237c
#
_entry.id   b9e40a2b7a83323dc734b8a4b6d5237c
#
_cell.length_a   1.000
_cell.length_b   1.000
_cell.length_c   1.000
_cell.angle_alpha   90.00
_cell.angle_beta   90.00
_cell.angle_gamma   90.00
#
_symmetry.space_group_name_H-M   'P 1'
#
loop_
_entity.id
_entity.type
_entity.pdbx_description
1 polymer ?
#
loop_
_entity_poly.entity_id
_entity_poly.type
_entity_poly.pdbx_seq_one_letter_code
_entity_poly.pdbx_strand_id
1 'polypeptide(L)'
;MANAASKIRDVFKAAENPLTLTDIRHALPELKSSQISMALCYFMRQRYMTREQIKNEQSRGRKTVWLYTFYTQKLPKPEFIV
;
A
#
# COMPACT_ATOMS: atom_id res chain seq x y z
N MET A 1 -4.73 -14.34 -15.47
CA MET A 1 -4.97 -14.52 -14.02
C MET A 1 -4.62 -13.25 -13.28
N ALA A 2 -5.51 -12.82 -12.39
CA ALA A 2 -5.22 -11.68 -11.53
C ALA A 2 -4.16 -12.08 -10.51
N ASN A 3 -3.08 -11.33 -10.43
CA ASN A 3 -2.04 -11.56 -9.44
C ASN A 3 -2.25 -10.64 -8.23
N ALA A 4 -1.41 -10.76 -7.22
CA ALA A 4 -1.55 -9.96 -6.00
C ALA A 4 -1.52 -8.46 -6.30
N ALA A 5 -0.65 -8.02 -7.20
CA ALA A 5 -0.54 -6.62 -7.55
C ALA A 5 -1.83 -6.08 -8.17
N SER A 6 -2.43 -6.84 -9.09
CA SER A 6 -3.70 -6.43 -9.71
C SER A 6 -4.82 -6.32 -8.68
N LYS A 7 -4.89 -7.29 -7.78
CA LYS A 7 -5.92 -7.28 -6.73
C LYS A 7 -5.77 -6.09 -5.79
N ILE A 8 -4.54 -5.78 -5.40
CA ILE A 8 -4.27 -4.63 -4.52
C ILE A 8 -4.61 -3.33 -5.23
N ARG A 9 -4.23 -3.20 -6.49
CA ARG A 9 -4.59 -2.01 -7.28
C ARG A 9 -6.09 -1.80 -7.32
N ASP A 10 -6.85 -2.88 -7.54
CA ASP A 10 -8.31 -2.80 -7.61
C ASP A 10 -8.91 -2.39 -6.27
N VAL A 11 -8.35 -2.87 -5.16
CA VAL A 11 -8.80 -2.46 -3.83
C VAL A 11 -8.61 -0.96 -3.61
N PHE A 12 -7.46 -0.41 -4.00
CA PHE A 12 -7.22 1.02 -3.87
C PHE A 12 -8.17 1.85 -4.74
N LYS A 13 -8.49 1.35 -5.94
CA LYS A 13 -9.43 2.04 -6.82
C LYS A 13 -10.85 2.04 -6.26
N ALA A 14 -11.26 0.92 -5.68
CA ALA A 14 -12.61 0.78 -5.15
C ALA A 14 -12.81 1.49 -3.82
N ALA A 15 -11.79 1.56 -2.99
CA ALA A 15 -11.92 1.97 -1.59
C ALA A 15 -11.51 3.41 -1.32
N GLU A 16 -11.20 4.19 -2.29
CA GLU A 16 -10.72 5.57 -2.11
C GLU A 16 -9.46 5.66 -1.23
N ASN A 17 -8.33 5.84 -1.85
CA ASN A 17 -7.06 6.11 -1.19
C ASN A 17 -7.17 7.14 -0.07
N PRO A 18 -6.33 7.06 0.97
CA PRO A 18 -5.32 6.04 1.23
C PRO A 18 -5.83 4.89 2.09
N LEU A 19 -5.06 3.81 2.16
CA LEU A 19 -5.42 2.64 2.96
C LEU A 19 -4.25 2.21 3.85
N THR A 20 -4.57 1.72 5.05
CA THR A 20 -3.57 1.10 5.92
C THR A 20 -3.32 -0.34 5.49
N LEU A 21 -2.21 -0.91 5.96
CA LEU A 21 -1.93 -2.32 5.71
C LEU A 21 -3.05 -3.22 6.22
N THR A 22 -3.63 -2.88 7.37
CA THR A 22 -4.74 -3.62 7.94
C THR A 22 -5.96 -3.59 7.03
N ASP A 23 -6.27 -2.43 6.44
CA ASP A 23 -7.37 -2.31 5.49
C ASP A 23 -7.16 -3.20 4.27
N ILE A 24 -5.93 -3.22 3.75
CA ILE A 24 -5.59 -4.04 2.59
C ILE A 24 -5.75 -5.53 2.91
N ARG A 25 -5.27 -5.94 4.09
CA ARG A 25 -5.37 -7.34 4.52
C ARG A 25 -6.82 -7.78 4.71
N HIS A 26 -7.67 -6.90 5.24
CA HIS A 26 -9.09 -7.20 5.41
C HIS A 26 -9.81 -7.31 4.06
N ALA A 27 -9.41 -6.49 3.09
CA ALA A 27 -10.03 -6.52 1.77
C ALA A 27 -9.60 -7.75 0.96
N LEU A 28 -8.43 -8.30 1.23
CA LEU A 28 -7.86 -9.42 0.47
C LEU A 28 -7.43 -10.55 1.40
N PRO A 29 -8.39 -11.19 2.09
CA PRO A 29 -8.05 -12.24 3.04
C PRO A 29 -7.45 -13.49 2.38
N GLU A 30 -7.65 -13.66 1.08
CA GLU A 30 -7.08 -14.79 0.34
C GLU A 30 -5.58 -14.65 0.07
N LEU A 31 -5.03 -13.45 0.23
CA LEU A 31 -3.60 -13.22 0.03
C LEU A 31 -2.83 -13.37 1.33
N LYS A 32 -1.65 -13.96 1.22
CA LYS A 32 -0.73 -14.05 2.36
C LYS A 32 -0.04 -12.71 2.58
N SER A 33 0.37 -12.46 3.82
CA SER A 33 1.08 -11.22 4.17
C SER A 33 2.30 -10.99 3.28
N SER A 34 3.04 -12.06 2.96
CA SER A 34 4.20 -11.95 2.09
C SER A 34 3.84 -11.50 0.68
N GLN A 35 2.71 -11.99 0.15
CA GLN A 35 2.25 -11.59 -1.18
C GLN A 35 1.85 -10.12 -1.20
N ILE A 36 1.17 -9.66 -0.16
CA ILE A 36 0.78 -8.27 -0.03
C ILE A 36 2.03 -7.38 0.08
N SER A 37 2.97 -7.75 0.94
CA SER A 37 4.20 -6.97 1.12
C SER A 37 5.01 -6.86 -0.17
N MET A 38 5.14 -7.95 -0.90
CA MET A 38 5.88 -7.94 -2.16
C MET A 38 5.21 -7.05 -3.20
N ALA A 39 3.89 -7.09 -3.29
CA ALA A 39 3.16 -6.25 -4.24
C ALA A 39 3.27 -4.77 -3.88
N LEU A 40 3.17 -4.44 -2.58
CA LEU A 40 3.33 -3.06 -2.13
C LEU A 40 4.74 -2.54 -2.42
N CYS A 41 5.75 -3.34 -2.16
CA CYS A 41 7.13 -2.98 -2.49
C CYS A 41 7.31 -2.77 -3.99
N TYR A 42 6.70 -3.62 -4.80
CA TYR A 42 6.74 -3.47 -6.25
C TYR A 42 6.18 -2.11 -6.69
N PHE A 43 5.00 -1.75 -6.18
CA PHE A 43 4.39 -0.45 -6.53
C PHE A 43 5.24 0.72 -6.07
N MET A 44 5.87 0.63 -4.90
CA MET A 44 6.74 1.69 -4.42
C MET A 44 7.99 1.83 -5.28
N ARG A 45 8.58 0.72 -5.71
CA ARG A 45 9.74 0.75 -6.61
C ARG A 45 9.39 1.36 -7.95
N GLN A 46 8.20 1.07 -8.45
CA GLN A 46 7.73 1.59 -9.74
C GLN A 46 7.19 3.01 -9.63
N ARG A 47 7.21 3.60 -8.44
CA ARG A 47 6.77 4.96 -8.16
C ARG A 47 5.28 5.19 -8.41
N TYR A 48 4.49 4.15 -8.14
CA TYR A 48 3.03 4.24 -8.16
C TYR A 48 2.43 4.31 -6.77
N MET A 49 3.24 4.22 -5.73
CA MET A 49 2.76 4.17 -4.37
C MET A 49 3.76 4.81 -3.41
N THR A 50 3.23 5.49 -2.41
CA THR A 50 4.01 6.01 -1.29
C THR A 50 3.41 5.51 0.00
N ARG A 51 4.18 5.59 1.08
CA ARG A 51 3.68 5.24 2.41
C ARG A 51 4.22 6.22 3.44
N GLU A 52 3.45 6.37 4.52
CA GLU A 52 3.88 7.16 5.66
C GLU A 52 3.44 6.48 6.94
N GLN A 53 4.15 6.73 8.01
CA GLN A 53 3.74 6.23 9.31
C GLN A 53 2.75 7.20 9.93
N ILE A 54 1.63 6.65 10.40
CA ILE A 54 0.62 7.43 11.09
C ILE A 54 0.38 6.83 12.46
N LYS A 55 -0.21 7.63 13.34
CA LYS A 55 -0.57 7.17 14.67
C LYS A 55 -1.66 6.12 14.59
N ASN A 56 -1.46 5.01 15.30
CA ASN A 56 -2.45 3.95 15.31
C ASN A 56 -3.41 4.18 16.48
N GLU A 57 -4.58 4.73 16.16
CA GLU A 57 -5.55 5.09 17.17
C GLU A 57 -6.39 3.92 17.67
N GLN A 58 -6.38 2.80 16.93
CA GLN A 58 -7.25 1.68 17.25
C GLN A 58 -6.54 0.53 17.90
N SER A 59 -5.26 0.63 18.22
CA SER A 59 -4.58 -0.57 18.44
C SER A 59 -4.09 -0.87 19.81
N ARG A 60 -4.10 -2.11 19.98
CA ARG A 60 -3.39 -2.83 21.00
C ARG A 60 -2.03 -3.22 20.44
N GLY A 61 -0.97 -2.59 20.87
CA GLY A 61 0.36 -3.06 20.58
C GLY A 61 1.24 -2.13 19.76
N ARG A 62 0.92 -1.85 18.52
CA ARG A 62 1.76 -0.97 17.69
C ARG A 62 1.33 0.47 17.83
N LYS A 63 2.29 1.35 18.07
CA LYS A 63 2.02 2.79 18.19
C LYS A 63 1.77 3.45 16.85
N THR A 64 2.31 2.90 15.77
CA THR A 64 2.17 3.46 14.42
C THR A 64 1.82 2.38 13.42
N VAL A 65 1.17 2.78 12.35
CA VAL A 65 0.88 1.90 11.21
C VAL A 65 1.28 2.60 9.92
N TRP A 66 1.52 1.81 8.89
CA TRP A 66 1.82 2.35 7.56
C TRP A 66 0.52 2.67 6.84
N LEU A 67 0.45 3.90 6.30
CA LEU A 67 -0.64 4.33 5.44
C LEU A 67 -0.12 4.41 4.02
N TYR A 68 -0.74 3.67 3.11
CA TYR A 68 -0.31 3.58 1.72
C TYR A 68 -1.22 4.41 0.83
N THR A 69 -0.62 5.18 -0.07
CA THR A 69 -1.35 5.94 -1.09
C THR A 69 -0.94 5.45 -2.47
N PHE A 70 -1.93 5.07 -3.26
CA PHE A 70 -1.71 4.59 -4.64
C PHE A 70 -2.01 5.71 -5.62
N TYR A 71 -1.14 5.87 -6.61
CA TYR A 71 -1.27 6.89 -7.64
C TYR A 71 -1.51 6.23 -8.99
N THR A 72 -2.43 6.79 -9.76
CA THR A 72 -2.75 6.26 -11.09
C THR A 72 -1.69 6.62 -12.12
N GLN A 73 -0.88 7.63 -11.83
CA GLN A 73 0.21 8.05 -12.67
C GLN A 73 1.53 7.85 -11.94
N LYS A 74 2.53 7.45 -12.72
CA LYS A 74 3.86 7.23 -12.16
C LYS A 74 4.42 8.53 -11.60
N LEU A 75 4.87 8.49 -10.34
CA LEU A 75 5.46 9.64 -9.70
C LEU A 75 6.82 9.97 -10.31
N PRO A 76 7.20 11.24 -10.33
CA PRO A 76 8.49 11.63 -10.84
C PRO A 76 9.62 11.04 -9.98
N LYS A 77 10.73 10.79 -10.62
CA LYS A 77 11.92 10.31 -9.92
C LYS A 77 12.35 11.38 -8.92
N PRO A 78 12.64 11.02 -7.66
CA PRO A 78 13.12 12.01 -6.71
C PRO A 78 14.43 12.60 -7.21
N GLU A 79 14.47 13.91 -7.26
CA GLU A 79 15.69 14.59 -7.62
C GLU A 79 16.58 14.70 -6.39
N PHE A 80 17.68 14.00 -6.43
CA PHE A 80 18.69 14.20 -5.42
C PHE A 80 19.57 15.34 -5.87
N ILE A 81 19.39 16.46 -5.24
CA ILE A 81 20.30 17.56 -5.42
C ILE A 81 21.53 17.23 -4.59
N VAL A 82 22.56 16.92 -5.27
CA VAL A 82 23.84 16.63 -4.62
C VAL A 82 24.58 17.93 -4.41
#